data_8819bc7029d47e0a576acfb257c5eafe
#
_entry.id   8819bc7029d47e0a576acfb257c5eafe
#
_cell.length_a   1.000
_cell.length_b   1.000
_cell.length_c   1.000
_cell.angle_alpha   90.00
_cell.angle_beta   90.00
_cell.angle_gamma   90.00
#
_symmetry.space_group_name_H-M   'P 1'
#
loop_
_entity.id
_entity.type
_entity.pdbx_description
1 polymer ?
#
loop_
_entity_poly.entity_id
_entity_poly.type
_entity_poly.pdbx_seq_one_letter_code
_entity_poly.pdbx_strand_id
1 'polypeptide(L)'
;RSIMRFAPGYEPIKLETRLDWSEWDGFNRAIEMCNNNGACRKANIGTMCPSYRITKDERHLTRGRANTLRLAITGQLGANAFTSEKMYQTMDYCVSCKGCKRECPTGVDMARMKIEFLDQYHRRHGLGLRERLFAYLPRYAALLKKFAVLLNLRDQIPGLAKISEWLFGLSSQRPLPKWRSDGFSWTGDSVSGSGTNGDVALLVDTFNGCFESENAYAALDVLNASGYRVHIPQPVNGDRALCCGRTFLSNGLVDEAKLEIDRMMQALKPFVQKGIPIVGLEPSCLLTLRDEYLALYPGSEAEQLAENSFMLEEFLARELDAGKLDLKLQALGTKRALLH
;
A
#
# COMPACT_ATOMS: atom_id res chain seq x y z
N ARG A 1 29.27 1.76 -33.22
CA ARG A 1 28.74 2.68 -32.19
C ARG A 1 27.24 2.93 -32.37
N SER A 2 26.69 2.82 -33.59
CA SER A 2 25.26 3.02 -33.88
C SER A 2 24.34 1.98 -33.21
N ILE A 3 24.87 0.85 -32.73
CA ILE A 3 24.12 -0.21 -32.03
C ILE A 3 24.23 -0.10 -30.51
N MET A 4 24.94 0.88 -29.98
CA MET A 4 24.97 1.11 -28.54
C MET A 4 23.66 1.78 -28.10
N ARG A 5 23.20 1.39 -26.89
CA ARG A 5 21.92 1.85 -26.32
C ARG A 5 21.84 3.37 -26.17
N PHE A 6 22.97 4.02 -25.92
CA PHE A 6 23.06 5.47 -25.73
C PHE A 6 24.16 6.06 -26.63
N ALA A 7 23.91 7.26 -27.16
CA ALA A 7 24.93 8.03 -27.84
C ALA A 7 26.01 8.47 -26.82
N PRO A 8 27.28 8.66 -27.25
CA PRO A 8 28.29 9.25 -26.41
C PRO A 8 27.84 10.65 -25.94
N GLY A 9 27.94 10.91 -24.64
CA GLY A 9 27.56 12.20 -24.07
C GLY A 9 26.05 12.41 -23.85
N TYR A 10 25.22 11.34 -23.92
CA TYR A 10 23.84 11.48 -23.54
C TYR A 10 23.73 11.83 -22.05
N GLU A 11 22.83 12.74 -21.72
CA GLU A 11 22.43 13.03 -20.36
C GLU A 11 20.94 12.69 -20.18
N PRO A 12 20.57 12.01 -19.08
CA PRO A 12 19.17 11.75 -18.79
C PRO A 12 18.46 13.06 -18.42
N ILE A 13 17.16 13.13 -18.71
CA ILE A 13 16.31 14.24 -18.26
C ILE A 13 16.38 14.28 -16.73
N LYS A 14 16.74 15.43 -16.16
CA LYS A 14 16.71 15.64 -14.71
C LYS A 14 15.27 15.77 -14.25
N LEU A 15 14.84 14.84 -13.40
CA LEU A 15 13.52 14.86 -12.77
C LEU A 15 13.70 15.26 -11.30
N GLU A 16 12.85 16.17 -10.83
CA GLU A 16 12.71 16.42 -9.40
C GLU A 16 11.91 15.27 -8.78
N THR A 17 12.61 14.38 -8.09
CA THR A 17 11.99 13.21 -7.47
C THR A 17 11.45 13.55 -6.09
N ARG A 18 10.38 12.85 -5.69
CA ARG A 18 9.69 13.05 -4.42
C ARG A 18 10.08 12.03 -3.36
N LEU A 19 10.54 10.86 -3.81
CA LEU A 19 11.04 9.80 -2.97
C LEU A 19 12.57 9.83 -2.98
N ASP A 20 13.17 9.30 -1.93
CA ASP A 20 14.62 9.12 -1.85
C ASP A 20 15.07 7.99 -2.78
N TRP A 21 16.04 8.27 -3.65
CA TRP A 21 16.65 7.34 -4.60
C TRP A 21 18.18 7.26 -4.38
N SER A 22 18.65 7.68 -3.22
CA SER A 22 20.10 7.74 -2.91
C SER A 22 20.77 6.37 -2.94
N GLU A 23 20.05 5.32 -2.57
CA GLU A 23 20.53 3.92 -2.65
C GLU A 23 21.06 3.55 -4.03
N TRP A 24 20.51 4.15 -5.10
CA TRP A 24 20.91 3.89 -6.49
C TRP A 24 21.61 5.08 -7.15
N ASP A 25 22.01 6.10 -6.41
CA ASP A 25 22.58 7.34 -6.99
C ASP A 25 21.59 8.02 -7.97
N GLY A 26 20.30 7.98 -7.65
CA GLY A 26 19.23 8.66 -8.36
C GLY A 26 18.22 7.75 -9.07
N PHE A 27 17.10 8.34 -9.46
CA PHE A 27 15.97 7.63 -10.05
C PHE A 27 16.30 6.94 -11.39
N ASN A 28 17.07 7.58 -12.25
CA ASN A 28 17.53 7.01 -13.52
C ASN A 28 18.40 5.76 -13.32
N ARG A 29 19.28 5.77 -12.31
CA ARG A 29 20.08 4.59 -11.96
C ARG A 29 19.23 3.47 -11.40
N ALA A 30 18.22 3.78 -10.58
CA ALA A 30 17.26 2.79 -10.12
C ALA A 30 16.52 2.10 -11.28
N ILE A 31 16.12 2.84 -12.33
CA ILE A 31 15.52 2.27 -13.54
C ILE A 31 16.50 1.37 -14.28
N GLU A 32 17.79 1.74 -14.32
CA GLU A 32 18.86 1.00 -14.99
C GLU A 32 19.22 -0.31 -14.28
N MET A 33 18.80 -0.53 -13.05
CA MET A 33 18.92 -1.83 -12.37
C MET A 33 18.29 -2.97 -13.15
N CYS A 34 17.33 -2.70 -14.03
CA CYS A 34 16.79 -3.70 -14.94
C CYS A 34 17.83 -4.09 -16.01
N ASN A 35 18.52 -5.20 -15.79
CA ASN A 35 19.50 -5.78 -16.74
C ASN A 35 18.90 -6.66 -17.83
N ASN A 36 17.58 -6.68 -17.97
CA ASN A 36 16.83 -7.48 -18.97
C ASN A 36 16.94 -9.01 -18.82
N ASN A 37 17.28 -9.54 -17.63
CA ASN A 37 17.40 -10.98 -17.39
C ASN A 37 16.12 -11.80 -17.67
N GLY A 38 14.96 -11.15 -17.69
CA GLY A 38 13.68 -11.78 -17.99
C GLY A 38 13.05 -12.58 -16.85
N ALA A 39 13.58 -12.54 -15.63
CA ALA A 39 12.99 -13.21 -14.46
C ALA A 39 11.53 -12.86 -14.23
N CYS A 40 11.08 -11.66 -14.68
CA CYS A 40 9.70 -11.21 -14.60
C CYS A 40 8.73 -11.90 -15.57
N ARG A 41 9.20 -12.73 -16.52
CA ARG A 41 8.36 -13.48 -17.47
C ARG A 41 7.80 -14.79 -16.92
N LYS A 42 7.97 -15.05 -15.64
CA LYS A 42 7.44 -16.28 -15.01
C LYS A 42 5.91 -16.31 -15.12
N ALA A 43 5.39 -17.43 -15.62
CA ALA A 43 3.95 -17.63 -15.74
C ALA A 43 3.33 -18.36 -14.55
N ASN A 44 4.11 -19.26 -13.91
CA ASN A 44 3.57 -20.29 -13.03
C ASN A 44 4.09 -20.25 -11.58
N ILE A 45 5.18 -19.52 -11.30
CA ILE A 45 5.82 -19.50 -9.98
C ILE A 45 6.04 -18.06 -9.53
N GLY A 46 5.88 -17.81 -8.23
CA GLY A 46 6.09 -16.50 -7.61
C GLY A 46 4.93 -15.53 -7.82
N THR A 47 5.12 -14.28 -7.39
CA THR A 47 4.09 -13.23 -7.42
C THR A 47 4.31 -12.20 -8.53
N MET A 48 5.50 -12.17 -9.14
CA MET A 48 5.93 -11.13 -10.06
C MET A 48 5.03 -10.99 -11.30
N CYS A 49 4.64 -9.75 -11.57
CA CYS A 49 3.87 -9.26 -12.71
C CYS A 49 2.54 -10.01 -12.96
N PRO A 50 1.54 -9.88 -12.04
CA PRO A 50 0.21 -10.45 -12.27
C PRO A 50 -0.41 -10.00 -13.58
N SER A 51 -0.22 -8.73 -13.97
CA SER A 51 -0.72 -8.18 -15.23
C SER A 51 -0.19 -8.91 -16.47
N TYR A 52 1.09 -9.27 -16.48
CA TYR A 52 1.65 -10.06 -17.58
C TYR A 52 1.07 -11.47 -17.63
N ARG A 53 0.81 -12.09 -16.49
CA ARG A 53 0.24 -13.45 -16.45
C ARG A 53 -1.09 -13.54 -17.19
N ILE A 54 -1.86 -12.44 -17.18
CA ILE A 54 -3.16 -12.33 -17.86
C ILE A 54 -2.98 -11.89 -19.30
N THR A 55 -2.26 -10.78 -19.52
CA THR A 55 -2.21 -10.13 -20.84
C THR A 55 -1.21 -10.73 -21.81
N LYS A 56 -0.15 -11.39 -21.29
CA LYS A 56 1.03 -11.87 -22.05
C LYS A 56 1.75 -10.78 -22.85
N ASP A 57 1.48 -9.51 -22.55
CA ASP A 57 2.10 -8.36 -23.20
C ASP A 57 3.35 -7.91 -22.43
N GLU A 58 4.48 -7.84 -23.12
CA GLU A 58 5.78 -7.41 -22.55
C GLU A 58 5.74 -6.01 -21.91
N ARG A 59 4.86 -5.13 -22.35
CA ARG A 59 4.67 -3.80 -21.74
C ARG A 59 4.23 -3.89 -20.28
N HIS A 60 3.55 -4.97 -19.91
CA HIS A 60 3.00 -5.18 -18.58
C HIS A 60 3.94 -5.95 -17.63
N LEU A 61 5.20 -6.14 -18.04
CA LEU A 61 6.28 -6.66 -17.20
C LEU A 61 7.06 -5.55 -16.49
N THR A 62 7.73 -5.90 -15.39
CA THR A 62 8.74 -5.03 -14.77
C THR A 62 9.80 -4.59 -15.78
N ARG A 63 10.31 -5.52 -16.60
CA ARG A 63 11.29 -5.23 -17.65
C ARG A 63 10.74 -4.26 -18.70
N GLY A 64 9.54 -4.50 -19.20
CA GLY A 64 8.90 -3.63 -20.21
C GLY A 64 8.73 -2.21 -19.68
N ARG A 65 8.18 -2.06 -18.47
CA ARG A 65 8.02 -0.76 -17.82
C ARG A 65 9.34 -0.05 -17.57
N ALA A 66 10.35 -0.75 -17.03
CA ALA A 66 11.67 -0.19 -16.80
C ALA A 66 12.34 0.27 -18.11
N ASN A 67 12.24 -0.51 -19.18
CA ASN A 67 12.76 -0.11 -20.49
C ASN A 67 12.02 1.11 -21.06
N THR A 68 10.68 1.17 -20.92
CA THR A 68 9.90 2.33 -21.39
C THR A 68 10.27 3.59 -20.61
N LEU A 69 10.39 3.50 -19.27
CA LEU A 69 10.89 4.60 -18.42
C LEU A 69 12.28 5.05 -18.85
N ARG A 70 13.20 4.11 -19.06
CA ARG A 70 14.57 4.39 -19.51
C ARG A 70 14.58 5.14 -20.83
N LEU A 71 13.82 4.68 -21.83
CA LEU A 71 13.74 5.33 -23.14
C LEU A 71 13.12 6.73 -23.04
N ALA A 72 12.15 6.93 -22.15
CA ALA A 72 11.56 8.24 -21.91
C ALA A 72 12.56 9.21 -21.28
N ILE A 73 13.28 8.79 -20.23
CA ILE A 73 14.26 9.64 -19.51
C ILE A 73 15.48 9.97 -20.39
N THR A 74 15.86 9.06 -21.28
CA THR A 74 16.99 9.31 -22.20
C THR A 74 16.59 10.13 -23.42
N GLY A 75 15.33 10.60 -23.49
CA GLY A 75 14.83 11.43 -24.60
C GLY A 75 14.54 10.69 -25.90
N GLN A 76 14.75 9.37 -25.95
CA GLN A 76 14.56 8.56 -27.19
C GLN A 76 13.09 8.49 -27.63
N LEU A 77 12.14 8.71 -26.71
CA LEU A 77 10.72 8.75 -26.99
C LEU A 77 10.18 10.19 -27.13
N GLY A 78 11.07 11.19 -27.15
CA GLY A 78 10.72 12.61 -27.19
C GLY A 78 10.65 13.29 -25.84
N ALA A 79 10.70 14.63 -25.84
CA ALA A 79 10.87 15.45 -24.62
C ALA A 79 9.74 15.28 -23.59
N ASN A 80 8.52 14.97 -23.99
CA ASN A 80 7.34 14.83 -23.12
C ASN A 80 6.95 13.37 -22.86
N ALA A 81 7.79 12.42 -23.25
CA ALA A 81 7.45 11.00 -23.21
C ALA A 81 7.19 10.48 -21.79
N PHE A 82 7.93 10.99 -20.81
CA PHE A 82 7.81 10.56 -19.43
C PHE A 82 6.40 10.79 -18.86
N THR A 83 5.76 11.90 -19.17
CA THR A 83 4.39 12.22 -18.72
C THR A 83 3.33 12.04 -19.82
N SER A 84 3.59 11.18 -20.80
CA SER A 84 2.64 10.92 -21.89
C SER A 84 1.56 9.93 -21.49
N GLU A 85 0.40 10.01 -22.17
CA GLU A 85 -0.70 9.04 -22.02
C GLU A 85 -0.25 7.59 -22.32
N LYS A 86 0.62 7.38 -23.31
CA LYS A 86 1.17 6.06 -23.62
C LYS A 86 2.01 5.48 -22.48
N MET A 87 2.74 6.34 -21.76
CA MET A 87 3.47 5.93 -20.58
C MET A 87 2.50 5.59 -19.44
N TYR A 88 1.44 6.39 -19.24
CA TYR A 88 0.39 6.11 -18.27
C TYR A 88 -0.22 4.72 -18.51
N GLN A 89 -0.63 4.41 -19.73
CA GLN A 89 -1.17 3.10 -20.10
C GLN A 89 -0.19 1.95 -19.82
N THR A 90 1.12 2.18 -20.02
CA THR A 90 2.16 1.19 -19.69
C THR A 90 2.26 0.95 -18.18
N MET A 91 2.08 1.98 -17.37
CA MET A 91 2.19 1.91 -15.92
C MET A 91 0.87 1.50 -15.24
N ASP A 92 -0.28 1.75 -15.85
CA ASP A 92 -1.61 1.58 -15.25
C ASP A 92 -1.84 0.14 -14.75
N TYR A 93 -1.55 -0.86 -15.57
CA TYR A 93 -1.68 -2.27 -15.18
C TYR A 93 -0.69 -2.76 -14.11
N CYS A 94 0.20 -1.91 -13.60
CA CYS A 94 1.01 -2.26 -12.44
C CYS A 94 0.16 -2.14 -11.17
N VAL A 95 -0.15 -3.25 -10.54
CA VAL A 95 -0.94 -3.31 -9.29
C VAL A 95 -0.09 -3.03 -8.04
N SER A 96 1.16 -2.60 -8.21
CA SER A 96 2.08 -2.25 -7.12
C SER A 96 2.26 -3.36 -6.06
N CYS A 97 2.21 -4.63 -6.47
CA CYS A 97 2.34 -5.80 -5.58
C CYS A 97 3.74 -6.00 -5.00
N LYS A 98 4.74 -5.21 -5.42
CA LYS A 98 6.15 -5.30 -4.99
C LYS A 98 6.84 -6.66 -5.21
N GLY A 99 6.18 -7.61 -5.86
CA GLY A 99 6.80 -8.90 -6.21
C GLY A 99 8.12 -8.74 -6.97
N CYS A 100 8.25 -7.68 -7.78
CA CYS A 100 9.51 -7.37 -8.48
C CYS A 100 10.65 -6.98 -7.52
N LYS A 101 10.40 -6.19 -6.48
CA LYS A 101 11.42 -5.82 -5.49
C LYS A 101 12.05 -7.07 -4.85
N ARG A 102 11.25 -8.09 -4.57
CA ARG A 102 11.68 -9.33 -3.89
C ARG A 102 12.23 -10.39 -4.85
N GLU A 103 11.55 -10.60 -5.99
CA GLU A 103 11.84 -11.73 -6.90
C GLU A 103 12.78 -11.37 -8.06
N CYS A 104 12.97 -10.07 -8.35
CA CYS A 104 13.91 -9.66 -9.38
C CYS A 104 15.35 -9.83 -8.88
N PRO A 105 16.23 -10.53 -9.60
CA PRO A 105 17.62 -10.71 -9.19
C PRO A 105 18.40 -9.39 -9.00
N THR A 106 17.93 -8.30 -9.62
CA THR A 106 18.51 -6.96 -9.52
C THR A 106 17.67 -6.00 -8.68
N GLY A 107 16.65 -6.50 -7.96
CA GLY A 107 15.89 -5.71 -6.99
C GLY A 107 15.09 -4.53 -7.56
N VAL A 108 14.64 -4.59 -8.82
CA VAL A 108 13.87 -3.49 -9.43
C VAL A 108 12.56 -3.28 -8.68
N ASP A 109 12.39 -2.12 -8.04
CA ASP A 109 11.14 -1.72 -7.39
C ASP A 109 10.25 -0.89 -8.32
N MET A 110 9.49 -1.58 -9.16
CA MET A 110 8.56 -0.92 -10.09
C MET A 110 7.39 -0.23 -9.38
N ALA A 111 6.99 -0.69 -8.19
CA ALA A 111 5.92 -0.06 -7.43
C ALA A 111 6.33 1.33 -6.96
N ARG A 112 7.55 1.48 -6.44
CA ARG A 112 8.13 2.77 -6.05
C ARG A 112 8.33 3.69 -7.27
N MET A 113 8.81 3.14 -8.40
CA MET A 113 8.92 3.89 -9.66
C MET A 113 7.57 4.37 -10.18
N LYS A 114 6.50 3.58 -9.99
CA LYS A 114 5.14 3.98 -10.37
C LYS A 114 4.64 5.16 -9.55
N ILE A 115 4.92 5.23 -8.25
CA ILE A 115 4.55 6.38 -7.41
C ILE A 115 5.18 7.66 -7.95
N GLU A 116 6.49 7.62 -8.22
CA GLU A 116 7.23 8.76 -8.77
C GLU A 116 6.67 9.19 -10.14
N PHE A 117 6.41 8.23 -11.02
CA PHE A 117 5.80 8.49 -12.32
C PHE A 117 4.42 9.15 -12.19
N LEU A 118 3.55 8.62 -11.32
CA LEU A 118 2.19 9.14 -11.15
C LEU A 118 2.17 10.55 -10.56
N ASP A 119 3.10 10.87 -9.63
CA ASP A 119 3.23 12.24 -9.11
C ASP A 119 3.52 13.23 -10.26
N GLN A 120 4.50 12.92 -11.12
CA GLN A 120 4.85 13.75 -12.25
C GLN A 120 3.71 13.84 -13.29
N TYR A 121 3.03 12.72 -13.54
CA TYR A 121 1.92 12.65 -14.47
C TYR A 121 0.74 13.52 -14.01
N HIS A 122 0.31 13.35 -12.76
CA HIS A 122 -0.84 14.07 -12.23
C HIS A 122 -0.58 15.56 -11.99
N ARG A 123 0.65 15.96 -11.72
CA ARG A 123 1.04 17.38 -11.70
C ARG A 123 0.81 18.07 -13.04
N ARG A 124 0.97 17.33 -14.12
CA ARG A 124 0.80 17.86 -15.48
C ARG A 124 -0.63 17.75 -16.00
N HIS A 125 -1.32 16.64 -15.71
CA HIS A 125 -2.62 16.30 -16.31
C HIS A 125 -3.80 16.47 -15.35
N GLY A 126 -3.52 16.67 -14.06
CA GLY A 126 -4.53 16.64 -13.03
C GLY A 126 -4.94 15.22 -12.62
N LEU A 127 -5.83 15.12 -11.64
CA LEU A 127 -6.34 13.87 -11.11
C LEU A 127 -7.78 13.65 -11.58
N GLY A 128 -8.06 12.50 -12.18
CA GLY A 128 -9.40 12.09 -12.58
C GLY A 128 -10.35 11.90 -11.41
N LEU A 129 -11.65 11.90 -11.67
CA LEU A 129 -12.67 11.74 -10.62
C LEU A 129 -12.56 10.39 -9.92
N ARG A 130 -12.32 9.32 -10.68
CA ARG A 130 -12.15 7.97 -10.14
C ARG A 130 -10.95 7.88 -9.21
N GLU A 131 -9.79 8.36 -9.64
CA GLU A 131 -8.55 8.37 -8.85
C GLU A 131 -8.74 9.19 -7.58
N ARG A 132 -9.45 10.34 -7.69
CA ARG A 132 -9.78 11.18 -6.54
C ARG A 132 -10.66 10.45 -5.52
N LEU A 133 -11.67 9.72 -5.98
CA LEU A 133 -12.52 8.92 -5.10
C LEU A 133 -11.72 7.88 -4.32
N PHE A 134 -10.84 7.14 -4.98
CA PHE A 134 -10.01 6.13 -4.31
C PHE A 134 -8.94 6.74 -3.41
N ALA A 135 -8.25 7.78 -3.87
CA ALA A 135 -7.18 8.40 -3.10
C ALA A 135 -7.67 8.97 -1.77
N TYR A 136 -8.80 9.68 -1.80
CA TYR A 136 -9.35 10.37 -0.63
C TYR A 136 -10.31 9.51 0.21
N LEU A 137 -10.51 8.23 -0.13
CA LEU A 137 -11.37 7.32 0.61
C LEU A 137 -11.16 7.37 2.14
N PRO A 138 -9.93 7.36 2.68
CA PRO A 138 -9.72 7.39 4.13
C PRO A 138 -10.27 8.65 4.81
N ARG A 139 -10.34 9.77 4.09
CA ARG A 139 -10.82 11.04 4.65
C ARG A 139 -12.33 11.12 4.76
N TYR A 140 -13.06 10.45 3.88
CA TYR A 140 -14.52 10.53 3.88
C TYR A 140 -15.21 9.23 4.31
N ALA A 141 -14.50 8.09 4.39
CA ALA A 141 -15.11 6.80 4.72
C ALA A 141 -15.84 6.81 6.05
N ALA A 142 -15.25 7.40 7.09
CA ALA A 142 -15.88 7.51 8.40
C ALA A 142 -17.20 8.32 8.39
N LEU A 143 -17.33 9.29 7.49
CA LEU A 143 -18.58 10.03 7.29
C LEU A 143 -19.58 9.21 6.50
N LEU A 144 -19.14 8.61 5.39
CA LEU A 144 -20.01 7.87 4.47
C LEU A 144 -20.57 6.57 5.07
N LYS A 145 -19.90 5.97 6.05
CA LYS A 145 -20.47 4.79 6.76
C LYS A 145 -21.84 5.08 7.38
N LYS A 146 -22.16 6.33 7.73
CA LYS A 146 -23.48 6.72 8.23
C LYS A 146 -24.58 6.56 7.16
N PHE A 147 -24.21 6.56 5.89
CA PHE A 147 -25.09 6.38 4.73
C PHE A 147 -24.96 4.98 4.11
N ALA A 148 -24.44 4.00 4.87
CA ALA A 148 -24.14 2.66 4.40
C ALA A 148 -25.31 2.00 3.65
N VAL A 149 -26.55 2.13 4.15
CA VAL A 149 -27.74 1.56 3.51
C VAL A 149 -27.91 2.13 2.09
N LEU A 150 -27.83 3.44 1.95
CA LEU A 150 -27.98 4.12 0.65
C LEU A 150 -26.86 3.73 -0.33
N LEU A 151 -25.62 3.70 0.14
CA LEU A 151 -24.47 3.38 -0.69
C LEU A 151 -24.48 1.93 -1.18
N ASN A 152 -24.99 1.01 -0.35
CA ASN A 152 -25.11 -0.41 -0.70
C ASN A 152 -26.23 -0.69 -1.71
N LEU A 153 -27.17 0.26 -1.92
CA LEU A 153 -28.22 0.10 -2.96
C LEU A 153 -27.65 -0.01 -4.36
N ARG A 154 -26.43 0.48 -4.58
CA ARG A 154 -25.72 0.35 -5.87
C ARG A 154 -25.72 -1.09 -6.37
N ASP A 155 -25.40 -2.03 -5.51
CA ASP A 155 -25.27 -3.45 -5.88
C ASP A 155 -26.57 -4.25 -5.66
N GLN A 156 -27.59 -3.63 -5.08
CA GLN A 156 -28.91 -4.27 -4.83
C GLN A 156 -29.95 -3.92 -5.90
N ILE A 157 -29.91 -2.70 -6.42
CA ILE A 157 -30.91 -2.23 -7.41
C ILE A 157 -30.37 -2.44 -8.82
N PRO A 158 -31.06 -3.20 -9.68
CA PRO A 158 -30.67 -3.41 -11.05
C PRO A 158 -30.46 -2.07 -11.80
N GLY A 159 -29.31 -1.95 -12.48
CA GLY A 159 -28.99 -0.76 -13.27
C GLY A 159 -28.16 0.30 -12.53
N LEU A 160 -28.25 0.43 -11.19
CA LEU A 160 -27.44 1.44 -10.46
C LEU A 160 -25.94 1.19 -10.59
N ALA A 161 -25.50 -0.06 -10.61
CA ALA A 161 -24.09 -0.40 -10.85
C ALA A 161 -23.59 0.14 -12.20
N LYS A 162 -24.41 0.01 -13.27
CA LYS A 162 -24.08 0.56 -14.61
C LYS A 162 -24.04 2.08 -14.63
N ILE A 163 -24.95 2.74 -13.91
CA ILE A 163 -24.95 4.19 -13.76
C ILE A 163 -23.69 4.65 -13.03
N SER A 164 -23.30 3.96 -11.94
CA SER A 164 -22.07 4.26 -11.21
C SER A 164 -20.80 4.02 -12.03
N GLU A 165 -20.82 3.02 -12.92
CA GLU A 165 -19.73 2.80 -13.86
C GLU A 165 -19.60 3.93 -14.87
N TRP A 166 -20.71 4.40 -15.43
CA TRP A 166 -20.73 5.52 -16.36
C TRP A 166 -20.29 6.84 -15.72
N LEU A 167 -20.76 7.13 -14.47
CA LEU A 167 -20.45 8.39 -13.78
C LEU A 167 -19.05 8.40 -13.15
N PHE A 168 -18.62 7.30 -12.57
CA PHE A 168 -17.44 7.25 -11.70
C PHE A 168 -16.38 6.24 -12.16
N GLY A 169 -16.62 5.50 -13.24
CA GLY A 169 -15.71 4.45 -13.70
C GLY A 169 -15.64 3.24 -12.76
N LEU A 170 -16.65 3.05 -11.89
CA LEU A 170 -16.70 1.93 -10.93
C LEU A 170 -17.36 0.73 -11.59
N SER A 171 -16.57 -0.31 -11.91
CA SER A 171 -17.04 -1.47 -12.68
C SER A 171 -18.35 -2.06 -12.15
N SER A 172 -19.32 -2.28 -13.06
CA SER A 172 -20.60 -2.95 -12.76
C SER A 172 -20.50 -4.48 -12.70
N GLN A 173 -19.35 -5.03 -13.09
CA GLN A 173 -19.11 -6.48 -13.11
C GLN A 173 -18.66 -7.03 -11.75
N ARG A 174 -18.41 -6.15 -10.78
CA ARG A 174 -17.99 -6.50 -9.42
C ARG A 174 -18.83 -5.75 -8.40
N PRO A 175 -19.24 -6.39 -7.30
CA PRO A 175 -19.77 -5.68 -6.16
C PRO A 175 -18.63 -4.83 -5.55
N LEU A 176 -18.97 -3.68 -5.00
CA LEU A 176 -18.05 -2.90 -4.17
C LEU A 176 -18.01 -3.49 -2.75
N PRO A 177 -16.95 -3.21 -1.97
CA PRO A 177 -16.94 -3.50 -0.54
C PRO A 177 -18.17 -2.92 0.12
N LYS A 178 -18.83 -3.70 0.96
CA LYS A 178 -20.07 -3.28 1.64
C LYS A 178 -19.76 -2.21 2.67
N TRP A 179 -20.41 -1.08 2.55
CA TRP A 179 -20.41 -0.07 3.60
C TRP A 179 -21.11 -0.59 4.84
N ARG A 180 -20.51 -0.37 6.00
CA ARG A 180 -21.02 -0.83 7.30
C ARG A 180 -21.29 0.38 8.19
N SER A 181 -22.49 0.42 8.78
CA SER A 181 -22.85 1.41 9.80
C SER A 181 -22.22 1.09 11.17
N ASP A 182 -21.93 -0.20 11.42
CA ASP A 182 -21.34 -0.78 12.62
C ASP A 182 -19.81 -0.94 12.52
N GLY A 183 -19.13 -0.08 11.74
CA GLY A 183 -17.69 -0.09 11.61
C GLY A 183 -17.00 -0.01 12.97
N PHE A 184 -15.73 -0.43 13.02
CA PHE A 184 -14.94 -0.43 14.25
C PHE A 184 -15.02 0.93 14.94
N SER A 185 -15.43 0.93 16.17
CA SER A 185 -15.57 2.11 17.01
C SER A 185 -15.01 1.79 18.38
N TRP A 186 -13.94 2.48 18.72
CA TRP A 186 -13.37 2.39 20.06
C TRP A 186 -13.82 3.63 20.84
N THR A 187 -14.78 3.43 21.74
CA THR A 187 -15.38 4.51 22.56
C THR A 187 -14.94 4.48 24.01
N GLY A 188 -14.09 3.51 24.38
CA GLY A 188 -13.54 3.39 25.74
C GLY A 188 -12.16 4.02 25.88
N ASP A 189 -11.55 3.86 27.05
CA ASP A 189 -10.11 4.10 27.22
C ASP A 189 -9.38 3.33 26.14
N SER A 190 -8.39 3.98 25.50
CA SER A 190 -7.67 3.41 24.34
C SER A 190 -6.86 2.14 24.66
N VAL A 191 -7.26 1.43 25.72
CA VAL A 191 -6.52 0.31 26.31
C VAL A 191 -7.49 -0.78 26.75
N SER A 192 -7.21 -2.04 26.38
CA SER A 192 -7.93 -3.22 26.87
C SER A 192 -6.97 -4.38 27.16
N GLY A 193 -7.41 -5.36 27.96
CA GLY A 193 -6.63 -6.55 28.29
C GLY A 193 -5.79 -6.45 29.55
N SER A 194 -5.22 -7.58 29.98
CA SER A 194 -4.53 -7.70 31.28
C SER A 194 -3.11 -7.11 31.31
N GLY A 195 -2.39 -7.21 30.18
CA GLY A 195 -0.99 -6.82 30.08
C GLY A 195 0.00 -7.79 30.74
N THR A 196 -0.42 -9.02 31.03
CA THR A 196 0.47 -10.06 31.62
C THR A 196 1.64 -10.40 30.73
N ASN A 197 1.45 -10.32 29.41
CA ASN A 197 2.48 -10.57 28.39
C ASN A 197 3.06 -9.28 27.79
N GLY A 198 2.67 -8.12 28.33
CA GLY A 198 3.16 -6.81 27.91
C GLY A 198 2.12 -5.98 27.15
N ASP A 199 2.59 -4.94 26.50
CA ASP A 199 1.78 -3.98 25.75
C ASP A 199 1.93 -4.20 24.24
N VAL A 200 0.87 -3.93 23.49
CA VAL A 200 0.85 -3.95 22.02
C VAL A 200 -0.05 -2.83 21.49
N ALA A 201 0.33 -2.18 20.40
CA ALA A 201 -0.49 -1.18 19.72
C ALA A 201 -1.16 -1.80 18.48
N LEU A 202 -2.49 -1.92 18.50
CA LEU A 202 -3.25 -2.41 17.34
C LEU A 202 -3.62 -1.23 16.43
N LEU A 203 -2.99 -1.19 15.27
CA LEU A 203 -3.27 -0.19 14.23
C LEU A 203 -4.47 -0.63 13.40
N VAL A 204 -5.61 0.00 13.64
CA VAL A 204 -6.82 -0.24 12.85
C VAL A 204 -6.83 0.68 11.64
N ASP A 205 -6.62 0.11 10.46
CA ASP A 205 -6.63 0.83 9.19
C ASP A 205 -8.04 1.18 8.71
N THR A 206 -8.13 1.99 7.65
CA THR A 206 -9.42 2.45 7.10
C THR A 206 -10.32 1.31 6.64
N PHE A 207 -9.75 0.24 6.06
CA PHE A 207 -10.54 -0.86 5.50
C PHE A 207 -11.12 -1.74 6.60
N ASN A 208 -10.31 -2.16 7.55
CA ASN A 208 -10.77 -2.89 8.75
C ASN A 208 -11.61 -2.01 9.67
N GLY A 209 -11.42 -0.69 9.65
CA GLY A 209 -12.23 0.24 10.44
C GLY A 209 -13.63 0.48 9.88
N CYS A 210 -13.80 0.48 8.54
CA CYS A 210 -15.03 0.93 7.89
C CYS A 210 -15.78 -0.17 7.11
N PHE A 211 -15.10 -1.23 6.66
CA PHE A 211 -15.68 -2.24 5.77
C PHE A 211 -15.64 -3.64 6.36
N GLU A 212 -14.58 -4.01 7.08
CA GLU A 212 -14.33 -5.35 7.62
C GLU A 212 -14.00 -5.27 9.12
N SER A 213 -14.86 -4.60 9.89
CA SER A 213 -14.64 -4.33 11.31
C SER A 213 -14.54 -5.59 12.16
N GLU A 214 -15.11 -6.71 11.74
CA GLU A 214 -14.98 -8.02 12.39
C GLU A 214 -13.52 -8.46 12.51
N ASN A 215 -12.67 -8.15 11.53
CA ASN A 215 -11.24 -8.48 11.59
C ASN A 215 -10.55 -7.72 12.72
N ALA A 216 -10.88 -6.42 12.88
CA ALA A 216 -10.30 -5.60 13.94
C ALA A 216 -10.75 -6.04 15.33
N TYR A 217 -12.03 -6.41 15.50
CA TYR A 217 -12.54 -6.97 16.75
C TYR A 217 -11.93 -8.33 17.05
N ALA A 218 -11.86 -9.24 16.07
CA ALA A 218 -11.24 -10.55 16.25
C ALA A 218 -9.75 -10.43 16.62
N ALA A 219 -9.02 -9.51 16.01
CA ALA A 219 -7.62 -9.25 16.38
C ALA A 219 -7.49 -8.75 17.83
N LEU A 220 -8.39 -7.84 18.24
CA LEU A 220 -8.43 -7.35 19.62
C LEU A 220 -8.70 -8.50 20.60
N ASP A 221 -9.66 -9.36 20.30
CA ASP A 221 -10.01 -10.52 21.15
C ASP A 221 -8.83 -11.50 21.25
N VAL A 222 -8.16 -11.81 20.14
CA VAL A 222 -6.99 -12.69 20.13
C VAL A 222 -5.84 -12.11 20.94
N LEU A 223 -5.53 -10.83 20.78
CA LEU A 223 -4.47 -10.16 21.53
C LEU A 223 -4.78 -10.09 23.04
N ASN A 224 -6.03 -9.80 23.40
CA ASN A 224 -6.49 -9.83 24.80
C ASN A 224 -6.40 -11.24 25.39
N ALA A 225 -6.87 -12.26 24.65
CA ALA A 225 -6.79 -13.65 25.08
C ALA A 225 -5.35 -14.16 25.21
N SER A 226 -4.44 -13.56 24.43
CA SER A 226 -3.01 -13.80 24.52
C SER A 226 -2.33 -13.08 25.70
N GLY A 227 -3.08 -12.38 26.56
CA GLY A 227 -2.57 -11.68 27.73
C GLY A 227 -1.91 -10.34 27.48
N TYR A 228 -2.06 -9.77 26.27
CA TYR A 228 -1.54 -8.44 25.99
C TYR A 228 -2.48 -7.34 26.47
N ARG A 229 -1.89 -6.19 26.83
CA ARG A 229 -2.62 -4.93 26.96
C ARG A 229 -2.61 -4.25 25.61
N VAL A 230 -3.79 -4.15 24.98
CA VAL A 230 -3.94 -3.63 23.64
C VAL A 230 -4.26 -2.15 23.67
N HIS A 231 -3.42 -1.36 23.05
CA HIS A 231 -3.61 0.06 22.83
C HIS A 231 -4.12 0.30 21.42
N ILE A 232 -5.11 1.17 21.26
CA ILE A 232 -5.58 1.63 19.94
C ILE A 232 -5.02 3.04 19.71
N PRO A 233 -4.01 3.22 18.84
CA PRO A 233 -3.46 4.53 18.55
C PRO A 233 -4.52 5.50 18.05
N GLN A 234 -4.56 6.69 18.63
CA GLN A 234 -5.51 7.75 18.27
C GLN A 234 -4.76 8.94 17.66
N PRO A 235 -5.39 9.72 16.77
CA PRO A 235 -4.80 10.95 16.28
C PRO A 235 -4.54 11.93 17.44
N VAL A 236 -3.38 12.58 17.43
CA VAL A 236 -2.92 13.44 18.52
C VAL A 236 -3.88 14.61 18.81
N ASN A 237 -4.55 15.15 17.79
CA ASN A 237 -5.39 16.33 17.91
C ASN A 237 -6.90 16.02 17.91
N GLY A 238 -7.33 14.77 18.15
CA GLY A 238 -8.73 14.38 18.10
C GLY A 238 -9.37 14.48 16.70
N ASP A 239 -8.54 14.55 15.69
CA ASP A 239 -8.89 14.67 14.28
C ASP A 239 -9.49 13.36 13.72
N ARG A 240 -9.74 13.34 12.41
CA ARG A 240 -10.18 12.12 11.70
C ARG A 240 -9.24 10.94 11.94
N ALA A 241 -9.74 9.71 11.73
CA ALA A 241 -9.00 8.46 11.88
C ALA A 241 -7.62 8.50 11.20
N LEU A 242 -6.67 7.75 11.75
CA LEU A 242 -5.33 7.61 11.19
C LEU A 242 -5.38 6.87 9.86
N CYS A 243 -4.52 7.26 8.93
CA CYS A 243 -4.33 6.62 7.65
C CYS A 243 -2.84 6.48 7.35
N CYS A 244 -2.43 5.34 6.81
CA CYS A 244 -1.04 5.09 6.42
C CYS A 244 -0.57 5.90 5.20
N GLY A 245 -1.46 6.59 4.49
CA GLY A 245 -1.13 7.33 3.27
C GLY A 245 -1.11 6.48 1.99
N ARG A 246 -1.29 5.16 2.08
CA ARG A 246 -1.16 4.23 0.94
C ARG A 246 -2.07 4.57 -0.24
N THR A 247 -3.31 4.96 0.01
CA THR A 247 -4.26 5.31 -1.05
C THR A 247 -3.79 6.52 -1.86
N PHE A 248 -3.18 7.49 -1.21
CA PHE A 248 -2.57 8.66 -1.86
C PHE A 248 -1.33 8.27 -2.65
N LEU A 249 -0.42 7.47 -2.07
CA LEU A 249 0.79 6.97 -2.77
C LEU A 249 0.43 6.17 -4.01
N SER A 250 -0.58 5.31 -3.93
CA SER A 250 -1.03 4.50 -5.07
C SER A 250 -1.54 5.34 -6.25
N ASN A 251 -1.93 6.58 -5.99
CA ASN A 251 -2.36 7.55 -6.99
C ASN A 251 -1.32 8.67 -7.22
N GLY A 252 -0.09 8.54 -6.74
CA GLY A 252 0.97 9.52 -6.93
C GLY A 252 0.76 10.86 -6.22
N LEU A 253 -0.14 10.93 -5.24
CA LEU A 253 -0.40 12.14 -4.44
C LEU A 253 0.56 12.17 -3.25
N VAL A 254 1.83 12.39 -3.52
CA VAL A 254 2.90 12.28 -2.52
C VAL A 254 2.76 13.32 -1.41
N ASP A 255 2.38 14.55 -1.73
CA ASP A 255 2.19 15.60 -0.72
C ASP A 255 1.06 15.26 0.25
N GLU A 256 -0.08 14.76 -0.27
CA GLU A 256 -1.20 14.30 0.55
C GLU A 256 -0.84 13.08 1.41
N ALA A 257 -0.04 12.17 0.85
CA ALA A 257 0.47 11.03 1.59
C ALA A 257 1.36 11.47 2.76
N LYS A 258 2.26 12.44 2.55
CA LYS A 258 3.12 12.98 3.60
C LYS A 258 2.32 13.55 4.76
N LEU A 259 1.23 14.27 4.51
CA LEU A 259 0.35 14.75 5.57
C LEU A 259 -0.25 13.62 6.42
N GLU A 260 -0.64 12.50 5.81
CA GLU A 260 -1.15 11.34 6.57
C GLU A 260 -0.01 10.62 7.31
N ILE A 261 1.16 10.52 6.70
CA ILE A 261 2.36 9.90 7.28
C ILE A 261 2.80 10.67 8.52
N ASP A 262 2.87 11.98 8.47
CA ASP A 262 3.22 12.84 9.61
C ASP A 262 2.27 12.61 10.79
N ARG A 263 0.97 12.55 10.53
CA ARG A 263 -0.06 12.27 11.55
C ARG A 263 0.12 10.87 12.15
N MET A 264 0.39 9.87 11.30
CA MET A 264 0.63 8.50 11.72
C MET A 264 1.89 8.38 12.57
N MET A 265 3.01 8.96 12.12
CA MET A 265 4.27 8.95 12.87
C MET A 265 4.12 9.64 14.22
N GLN A 266 3.45 10.78 14.29
CA GLN A 266 3.18 11.46 15.58
C GLN A 266 2.36 10.60 16.54
N ALA A 267 1.33 9.92 16.06
CA ALA A 267 0.48 9.05 16.88
C ALA A 267 1.20 7.78 17.35
N LEU A 268 2.10 7.23 16.54
CA LEU A 268 2.83 6.00 16.85
C LEU A 268 4.14 6.24 17.62
N LYS A 269 4.69 7.44 17.58
CA LYS A 269 5.95 7.80 18.25
C LYS A 269 6.02 7.38 19.73
N PRO A 270 4.98 7.58 20.58
CA PRO A 270 5.04 7.16 21.98
C PRO A 270 5.19 5.65 22.17
N PHE A 271 4.62 4.85 21.25
CA PHE A 271 4.72 3.39 21.29
C PHE A 271 6.12 2.93 20.86
N VAL A 272 6.63 3.49 19.75
CA VAL A 272 8.00 3.20 19.27
C VAL A 272 9.04 3.52 20.32
N GLN A 273 8.96 4.69 20.98
CA GLN A 273 9.90 5.11 22.03
C GLN A 273 9.89 4.19 23.25
N LYS A 274 8.78 3.51 23.51
CA LYS A 274 8.66 2.53 24.61
C LYS A 274 8.96 1.10 24.16
N GLY A 275 9.31 0.88 22.89
CA GLY A 275 9.53 -0.45 22.33
C GLY A 275 8.24 -1.30 22.25
N ILE A 276 7.06 -0.67 22.26
CA ILE A 276 5.77 -1.35 22.15
C ILE A 276 5.55 -1.75 20.69
N PRO A 277 5.35 -3.05 20.40
CA PRO A 277 5.09 -3.51 19.02
C PRO A 277 3.81 -2.88 18.46
N ILE A 278 3.88 -2.49 17.18
CA ILE A 278 2.74 -2.01 16.42
C ILE A 278 2.27 -3.15 15.53
N VAL A 279 1.03 -3.56 15.71
CA VAL A 279 0.43 -4.68 14.97
C VAL A 279 -0.67 -4.17 14.06
N GLY A 280 -0.65 -4.56 12.80
CA GLY A 280 -1.67 -4.21 11.81
C GLY A 280 -2.22 -5.42 11.09
N LEU A 281 -3.38 -5.23 10.42
CA LEU A 281 -4.16 -6.29 9.79
C LEU A 281 -4.08 -6.24 8.26
N GLU A 282 -4.08 -5.03 7.70
CA GLU A 282 -4.05 -4.83 6.26
C GLU A 282 -2.61 -4.73 5.76
N PRO A 283 -2.13 -5.71 4.95
CA PRO A 283 -0.76 -5.73 4.48
C PRO A 283 -0.36 -4.46 3.73
N SER A 284 -1.25 -3.92 2.90
CA SER A 284 -0.97 -2.70 2.14
C SER A 284 -0.73 -1.50 3.05
N CYS A 285 -1.44 -1.44 4.18
CA CYS A 285 -1.30 -0.36 5.15
C CYS A 285 -0.07 -0.55 6.03
N LEU A 286 0.08 -1.71 6.67
CA LEU A 286 1.20 -1.94 7.58
C LEU A 286 2.55 -1.95 6.86
N LEU A 287 2.65 -2.65 5.74
CA LEU A 287 3.91 -2.72 5.00
C LEU A 287 4.32 -1.36 4.39
N THR A 288 3.40 -0.41 4.26
CA THR A 288 3.75 0.97 3.90
C THR A 288 4.62 1.63 4.98
N LEU A 289 4.40 1.34 6.27
CA LEU A 289 5.24 1.81 7.37
C LEU A 289 6.67 1.22 7.29
N ARG A 290 6.79 0.01 6.76
CA ARG A 290 8.08 -0.72 6.64
C ARG A 290 8.86 -0.44 5.36
N ASP A 291 8.26 0.21 4.37
CA ASP A 291 8.86 0.40 3.05
C ASP A 291 8.76 1.84 2.54
N GLU A 292 7.56 2.34 2.20
CA GLU A 292 7.43 3.66 1.61
C GLU A 292 7.79 4.79 2.59
N TYR A 293 7.57 4.59 3.90
CA TYR A 293 7.98 5.58 4.90
C TYR A 293 9.49 5.80 4.88
N LEU A 294 10.29 4.74 4.75
CA LEU A 294 11.75 4.83 4.63
C LEU A 294 12.18 5.61 3.38
N ALA A 295 11.40 5.52 2.30
CA ALA A 295 11.67 6.24 1.06
C ALA A 295 11.23 7.71 1.07
N LEU A 296 10.30 8.08 1.97
CA LEU A 296 9.75 9.43 2.08
C LEU A 296 10.36 10.24 3.22
N TYR A 297 10.77 9.55 4.27
CA TYR A 297 11.36 10.08 5.50
C TYR A 297 12.58 9.24 5.91
N PRO A 298 13.68 9.29 5.12
CA PRO A 298 14.88 8.53 5.47
C PRO A 298 15.44 9.01 6.82
N GLY A 299 15.72 8.07 7.72
CA GLY A 299 16.30 8.35 9.02
C GLY A 299 15.76 7.46 10.14
N SER A 300 16.35 7.61 11.32
CA SER A 300 16.17 6.70 12.45
C SER A 300 14.72 6.59 12.96
N GLU A 301 13.90 7.65 12.86
CA GLU A 301 12.51 7.59 13.32
C GLU A 301 11.68 6.63 12.44
N ALA A 302 11.84 6.70 11.12
CA ALA A 302 11.13 5.79 10.21
C ALA A 302 11.68 4.36 10.30
N GLU A 303 12.99 4.20 10.49
CA GLU A 303 13.63 2.90 10.70
C GLU A 303 13.11 2.22 11.98
N GLN A 304 13.09 2.92 13.10
CA GLN A 304 12.54 2.41 14.35
C GLN A 304 11.05 2.05 14.22
N LEU A 305 10.26 2.87 13.54
CA LEU A 305 8.86 2.57 13.28
C LEU A 305 8.71 1.30 12.44
N ALA A 306 9.51 1.14 11.39
CA ALA A 306 9.50 -0.03 10.53
C ALA A 306 9.86 -1.32 11.29
N GLU A 307 10.90 -1.27 12.14
CA GLU A 307 11.35 -2.39 12.97
C GLU A 307 10.33 -2.81 14.03
N ASN A 308 9.54 -1.85 14.55
CA ASN A 308 8.49 -2.12 15.54
C ASN A 308 7.12 -2.44 14.94
N SER A 309 6.99 -2.51 13.61
CA SER A 309 5.72 -2.75 12.90
C SER A 309 5.63 -4.19 12.38
N PHE A 310 4.56 -4.90 12.75
CA PHE A 310 4.36 -6.31 12.44
C PHE A 310 2.95 -6.56 11.90
N MET A 311 2.82 -7.47 10.95
CA MET A 311 1.52 -8.07 10.68
C MET A 311 1.07 -8.88 11.89
N LEU A 312 -0.23 -9.02 12.10
CA LEU A 312 -0.77 -9.80 13.23
C LEU A 312 -0.18 -11.21 13.26
N GLU A 313 -0.13 -11.87 12.12
CA GLU A 313 0.39 -13.22 11.99
C GLU A 313 1.90 -13.30 12.30
N GLU A 314 2.68 -12.33 11.85
CA GLU A 314 4.12 -12.23 12.17
C GLU A 314 4.33 -12.04 13.68
N PHE A 315 3.52 -11.17 14.28
CA PHE A 315 3.59 -10.92 15.72
C PHE A 315 3.26 -12.17 16.53
N LEU A 316 2.12 -12.82 16.22
CA LEU A 316 1.69 -14.04 16.91
C LEU A 316 2.69 -15.19 16.73
N ALA A 317 3.22 -15.40 15.54
CA ALA A 317 4.23 -16.42 15.29
C ALA A 317 5.51 -16.17 16.13
N ARG A 318 6.00 -14.93 16.13
CA ARG A 318 7.16 -14.54 16.93
C ARG A 318 6.96 -14.77 18.43
N GLU A 319 5.82 -14.38 18.96
CA GLU A 319 5.52 -14.53 20.38
C GLU A 319 5.26 -15.99 20.77
N LEU A 320 4.73 -16.80 19.85
CA LEU A 320 4.60 -18.24 20.02
C LEU A 320 5.97 -18.92 20.09
N ASP A 321 6.87 -18.59 19.17
CA ASP A 321 8.24 -19.10 19.15
C ASP A 321 9.04 -18.68 20.41
N ALA A 322 8.72 -17.53 20.96
CA ALA A 322 9.28 -17.04 22.22
C ALA A 322 8.65 -17.71 23.49
N GLY A 323 7.66 -18.60 23.31
CA GLY A 323 6.97 -19.28 24.41
C GLY A 323 6.09 -18.37 25.28
N LYS A 324 5.69 -17.21 24.77
CA LYS A 324 4.85 -16.23 25.50
C LYS A 324 3.35 -16.41 25.26
N LEU A 325 2.95 -17.17 24.22
CA LEU A 325 1.55 -17.40 23.91
C LEU A 325 1.06 -18.73 24.49
N ASP A 326 0.07 -18.64 25.37
CA ASP A 326 -0.71 -19.80 25.84
C ASP A 326 -2.16 -19.66 25.36
N LEU A 327 -2.35 -19.81 24.05
CA LEU A 327 -3.69 -19.77 23.45
C LEU A 327 -4.36 -21.14 23.58
N LYS A 328 -5.51 -21.19 24.22
CA LYS A 328 -6.38 -22.39 24.25
C LYS A 328 -7.05 -22.56 22.90
N LEU A 329 -6.30 -23.05 21.93
CA LEU A 329 -6.81 -23.26 20.56
C LEU A 329 -7.74 -24.48 20.54
N GLN A 330 -8.88 -24.35 19.87
CA GLN A 330 -9.79 -25.45 19.61
C GLN A 330 -9.52 -26.01 18.20
N ALA A 331 -9.60 -27.33 18.07
CA ALA A 331 -9.49 -27.96 16.77
C ALA A 331 -10.67 -27.55 15.88
N LEU A 332 -10.38 -26.91 14.76
CA LEU A 332 -11.37 -26.65 13.73
C LEU A 332 -11.75 -27.96 13.04
N GLY A 333 -13.05 -28.23 12.90
CA GLY A 333 -13.55 -29.42 12.17
C GLY A 333 -13.15 -29.41 10.68
N THR A 334 -12.65 -28.31 10.15
CA THR A 334 -12.22 -28.13 8.78
C THR A 334 -10.75 -28.56 8.63
N LYS A 335 -10.49 -29.55 7.77
CA LYS A 335 -9.13 -30.06 7.52
C LYS A 335 -8.35 -29.29 6.44
N ARG A 336 -8.94 -28.27 5.83
CA ARG A 336 -8.31 -27.49 4.75
C ARG A 336 -8.50 -26.00 5.01
N ALA A 337 -7.41 -25.26 4.94
CA ALA A 337 -7.42 -23.80 4.86
C ALA A 337 -6.84 -23.38 3.52
N LEU A 338 -7.41 -22.37 2.88
CA LEU A 338 -6.88 -21.75 1.69
C LEU A 338 -6.13 -20.50 2.12
N LEU A 339 -4.83 -20.46 1.87
CA LEU A 339 -4.02 -19.27 2.06
C LEU A 339 -3.95 -18.53 0.72
N HIS A 340 -4.37 -17.29 0.72
CA HIS A 340 -4.36 -16.41 -0.45
C HIS A 340 -3.15 -15.48 -0.45
#